data_fc3d6af308c2c351c6e99400fedb4e06
#
_entry.id   fc3d6af308c2c351c6e99400fedb4e06
#
_cell.length_a   1.000
_cell.length_b   1.000
_cell.length_c   1.000
_cell.angle_alpha   90.00
_cell.angle_beta   90.00
_cell.angle_gamma   90.00
#
_symmetry.space_group_name_H-M   'P 1'
#
loop_
_entity.id
_entity.type
_entity.pdbx_description
1 polymer ?
#
loop_
_entity_poly.entity_id
_entity_poly.type
_entity_poly.pdbx_seq_one_letter_code
_entity_poly.pdbx_strand_id
1 'polypeptide(L)'
;MLNRYHIQLAEKPNYLDITFQFTPRKPGKQVIQLPIWRPGRYQAQNFAKNIPVLKAFSGGVSIPIEKIASSIWTLEASETVEIRYSYYANQPDAGGSVVEPDLLYINFINCLLYVKGRENERCEIQIEKPAGWQSVCTFKNGGKYRELVDSPYIA
;
A
#
# COMPACT_ATOMS: atom_id res chain seq x y z
N MET A 1 14.94 7.80 5.64
CA MET A 1 14.83 7.21 4.29
C MET A 1 13.45 7.51 3.70
N LEU A 2 13.33 7.45 2.42
CA LEU A 2 12.09 7.71 1.70
C LEU A 2 11.52 6.41 1.15
N ASN A 3 10.31 6.08 1.56
CA ASN A 3 9.53 4.99 0.99
C ASN A 3 8.69 5.52 -0.18
N ARG A 4 8.57 4.76 -1.25
CA ARG A 4 7.82 5.17 -2.42
C ARG A 4 6.70 4.22 -2.74
N TYR A 5 5.56 4.77 -3.11
CA TYR A 5 4.41 4.04 -3.60
C TYR A 5 4.02 4.57 -4.98
N HIS A 6 3.76 3.64 -5.87
CA HIS A 6 3.21 3.93 -7.18
C HIS A 6 1.89 3.17 -7.32
N ILE A 7 0.81 3.87 -7.61
CA ILE A 7 -0.54 3.33 -7.69
C ILE A 7 -1.12 3.64 -9.05
N GLN A 8 -1.64 2.63 -9.72
CA GLN A 8 -2.34 2.77 -11.00
C GLN A 8 -3.54 1.83 -11.07
N LEU A 9 -4.48 2.13 -11.97
CA LEU A 9 -5.55 1.22 -12.30
C LEU A 9 -4.98 -0.02 -12.98
N ALA A 10 -5.42 -1.20 -12.52
CA ALA A 10 -5.07 -2.45 -13.18
C ALA A 10 -5.92 -2.65 -14.45
N GLU A 11 -5.46 -3.52 -15.36
CA GLU A 11 -6.27 -3.95 -16.52
C GLU A 11 -7.52 -4.71 -16.07
N LYS A 12 -7.39 -5.50 -15.00
CA LYS A 12 -8.50 -6.22 -14.41
C LYS A 12 -9.46 -5.26 -13.71
N PRO A 13 -10.77 -5.30 -13.98
CA PRO A 13 -11.75 -4.43 -13.35
C PRO A 13 -11.73 -4.49 -11.83
N ASN A 14 -11.90 -3.35 -11.17
CA ASN A 14 -11.95 -3.18 -9.73
C ASN A 14 -10.61 -3.46 -9.00
N TYR A 15 -9.49 -3.56 -9.72
CA TYR A 15 -8.18 -3.74 -9.13
C TYR A 15 -7.29 -2.52 -9.28
N LEU A 16 -6.45 -2.30 -8.27
CA LEU A 16 -5.31 -1.38 -8.31
C LEU A 16 -4.03 -2.20 -8.41
N ASP A 17 -3.09 -1.75 -9.24
CA ASP A 17 -1.71 -2.22 -9.22
C ASP A 17 -0.88 -1.26 -8.37
N ILE A 18 -0.23 -1.80 -7.36
CA ILE A 18 0.55 -1.02 -6.40
C ILE A 18 1.98 -1.54 -6.36
N THR A 19 2.93 -0.61 -6.44
CA THR A 19 4.35 -0.88 -6.24
C THR A 19 4.81 -0.15 -4.99
N PHE A 20 5.39 -0.87 -4.06
CA PHE A 20 5.99 -0.35 -2.84
C PHE A 20 7.50 -0.52 -2.88
N GLN A 21 8.25 0.56 -2.80
CA GLN A 21 9.70 0.56 -2.83
C GLN A 21 10.28 1.09 -1.52
N PHE A 22 11.21 0.34 -0.94
CA PHE A 22 11.95 0.75 0.25
C PHE A 22 13.39 0.24 0.21
N THR A 23 14.26 0.88 0.99
CA THR A 23 15.64 0.43 1.21
C THR A 23 15.78 -0.07 2.63
N PRO A 24 16.27 -1.30 2.86
CA PRO A 24 16.54 -1.81 4.20
C PRO A 24 17.50 -0.89 4.96
N ARG A 25 17.24 -0.65 6.25
CA ARG A 25 18.18 0.06 7.11
C ARG A 25 19.43 -0.77 7.42
N LYS A 26 19.24 -2.09 7.49
CA LYS A 26 20.28 -3.08 7.69
C LYS A 26 20.00 -4.29 6.80
N PRO A 27 21.03 -4.96 6.28
CA PRO A 27 20.88 -6.25 5.60
C PRO A 27 20.21 -7.27 6.53
N GLY A 28 19.39 -8.14 5.95
CA GLY A 28 18.74 -9.23 6.64
C GLY A 28 17.22 -9.23 6.50
N LYS A 29 16.57 -9.83 7.47
CA LYS A 29 15.13 -10.04 7.49
C LYS A 29 14.37 -8.73 7.63
N GLN A 30 13.46 -8.51 6.69
CA GLN A 30 12.51 -7.40 6.70
C GLN A 30 11.10 -7.94 6.95
N VAL A 31 10.35 -7.27 7.79
CA VAL A 31 8.95 -7.60 8.08
C VAL A 31 8.07 -6.57 7.42
N ILE A 32 7.21 -7.02 6.51
CA ILE A 32 6.28 -6.21 5.75
C ILE A 32 4.88 -6.46 6.28
N GLN A 33 4.13 -5.42 6.52
CA GLN A 33 2.80 -5.52 7.11
C GLN A 33 1.79 -4.64 6.38
N LEU A 34 0.54 -5.11 6.31
CA LEU A 34 -0.61 -4.30 5.97
C LEU A 34 -1.34 -3.91 7.26
N PRO A 35 -1.85 -2.69 7.40
CA PRO A 35 -2.63 -2.31 8.57
C PRO A 35 -3.83 -3.21 8.79
N ILE A 36 -4.14 -3.50 10.05
CA ILE A 36 -5.31 -4.26 10.47
C ILE A 36 -6.29 -3.42 11.29
N TRP A 37 -5.89 -2.23 11.69
CA TRP A 37 -6.73 -1.29 12.43
C TRP A 37 -7.01 -0.05 11.59
N ARG A 38 -8.23 0.39 11.67
CA ARG A 38 -8.71 1.61 11.01
C ARG A 38 -9.26 2.56 12.07
N PRO A 39 -8.95 3.87 12.01
CA PRO A 39 -9.56 4.86 12.89
C PRO A 39 -11.09 4.75 12.87
N GLY A 40 -11.71 4.80 14.04
CA GLY A 40 -13.18 4.70 14.18
C GLY A 40 -13.75 3.30 14.13
N ARG A 41 -12.93 2.25 14.02
CA ARG A 41 -13.35 0.86 14.12
C ARG A 41 -12.75 0.20 15.35
N TYR A 42 -13.54 -0.63 16.01
CA TYR A 42 -13.15 -1.36 17.22
C TYR A 42 -12.83 -2.83 16.97
N GLN A 43 -12.71 -3.20 15.71
CA GLN A 43 -12.42 -4.57 15.28
C GLN A 43 -11.23 -4.57 14.32
N ALA A 44 -10.38 -5.58 14.45
CA ALA A 44 -9.34 -5.85 13.47
C ALA A 44 -9.95 -6.09 12.09
N GLN A 45 -9.35 -5.52 11.08
CA GLN A 45 -9.77 -5.66 9.68
C GLN A 45 -8.84 -6.63 8.96
N ASN A 46 -9.36 -7.33 7.97
CA ASN A 46 -8.57 -8.21 7.12
C ASN A 46 -8.52 -7.66 5.68
N PHE A 47 -7.86 -6.52 5.51
CA PHE A 47 -7.68 -5.92 4.17
C PHE A 47 -6.79 -6.77 3.27
N ALA A 48 -5.91 -7.58 3.85
CA ALA A 48 -4.99 -8.45 3.12
C ALA A 48 -5.71 -9.52 2.28
N LYS A 49 -6.97 -9.84 2.58
CA LYS A 49 -7.80 -10.71 1.73
C LYS A 49 -7.97 -10.18 0.30
N ASN A 50 -7.82 -8.86 0.12
CA ASN A 50 -7.94 -8.19 -1.17
C ASN A 50 -6.63 -8.18 -1.98
N ILE A 51 -5.55 -8.78 -1.45
CA ILE A 51 -4.27 -8.94 -2.12
C ILE A 51 -4.10 -10.40 -2.53
N PRO A 52 -4.42 -10.76 -3.80
CA PRO A 52 -4.36 -12.16 -4.21
C PRO A 52 -2.93 -12.67 -4.35
N VAL A 53 -2.03 -11.84 -4.86
CA VAL A 53 -0.61 -12.19 -5.10
C VAL A 53 0.27 -11.00 -4.80
N LEU A 54 1.42 -11.28 -4.20
CA LEU A 54 2.43 -10.30 -3.86
C LEU A 54 3.80 -10.86 -4.26
N LYS A 55 4.59 -10.05 -4.98
CA LYS A 55 5.92 -10.41 -5.48
C LYS A 55 6.94 -9.37 -5.05
N ALA A 56 8.15 -9.81 -4.75
CA ALA A 56 9.26 -8.94 -4.37
C ALA A 56 10.42 -9.05 -5.35
N PHE A 57 11.08 -7.94 -5.58
CA PHE A 57 12.23 -7.82 -6.48
C PHE A 57 13.33 -6.98 -5.80
N SER A 58 14.58 -7.30 -6.10
CA SER A 58 15.73 -6.48 -5.76
C SER A 58 16.71 -6.48 -6.93
N GLY A 59 17.14 -5.28 -7.34
CA GLY A 59 17.99 -5.16 -8.53
C GLY A 59 17.36 -5.72 -9.82
N GLY A 60 16.03 -5.71 -9.94
CA GLY A 60 15.31 -6.28 -11.08
C GLY A 60 15.16 -7.82 -11.03
N VAL A 61 15.69 -8.48 -10.02
CA VAL A 61 15.62 -9.95 -9.85
C VAL A 61 14.56 -10.28 -8.80
N SER A 62 13.72 -11.28 -9.09
CA SER A 62 12.72 -11.79 -8.14
C SER A 62 13.41 -12.38 -6.91
N ILE A 63 12.95 -12.00 -5.74
CA ILE A 63 13.40 -12.54 -4.46
C ILE A 63 12.25 -13.20 -3.71
N PRO A 64 12.52 -14.23 -2.88
CA PRO A 64 11.48 -14.89 -2.09
C PRO A 64 10.82 -13.94 -1.12
N ILE A 65 9.50 -14.02 -1.01
CA ILE A 65 8.72 -13.36 0.02
C ILE A 65 7.72 -14.36 0.58
N GLU A 66 7.66 -14.47 1.89
CA GLU A 66 6.84 -15.46 2.58
C GLU A 66 5.74 -14.79 3.40
N LYS A 67 4.51 -15.25 3.24
CA LYS A 67 3.39 -14.81 4.09
C LYS A 67 3.40 -15.64 5.37
N ILE A 68 3.65 -15.01 6.51
CA ILE A 68 3.74 -15.67 7.81
C ILE A 68 2.49 -15.48 8.68
N ALA A 69 1.62 -14.54 8.34
CA ALA A 69 0.33 -14.30 8.98
C ALA A 69 -0.61 -13.64 7.99
N SER A 70 -1.87 -13.43 8.36
CA SER A 70 -2.90 -12.88 7.46
C SER A 70 -2.51 -11.55 6.82
N SER A 71 -1.76 -10.71 7.54
CA SER A 71 -1.36 -9.37 7.10
C SER A 71 0.13 -9.10 7.19
N ILE A 72 0.94 -10.15 7.32
CA ILE A 72 2.39 -10.05 7.56
C ILE A 72 3.15 -10.95 6.60
N TRP A 73 4.16 -10.37 5.96
CA TRP A 73 5.11 -11.06 5.08
C TRP A 73 6.54 -10.81 5.56
N THR A 74 7.44 -11.70 5.20
CA THR A 74 8.88 -11.54 5.45
C THR A 74 9.68 -11.79 4.20
N LEU A 75 10.80 -11.10 4.10
CA LEU A 75 11.80 -11.30 3.06
C LEU A 75 13.20 -10.98 3.59
N GLU A 76 14.21 -11.52 2.93
CA GLU A 76 15.62 -11.19 3.18
C GLU A 76 16.09 -10.21 2.11
N ALA A 77 16.69 -9.10 2.54
CA ALA A 77 17.22 -8.11 1.62
C ALA A 77 18.39 -7.33 2.20
N SER A 78 19.31 -6.93 1.34
CA SER A 78 20.43 -6.04 1.64
C SER A 78 20.38 -4.73 0.86
N GLU A 79 19.62 -4.69 -0.21
CA GLU A 79 19.51 -3.56 -1.12
C GLU A 79 18.04 -3.15 -1.29
N THR A 80 17.80 -2.11 -2.04
CA THR A 80 16.44 -1.62 -2.32
C THR A 80 15.54 -2.73 -2.84
N VAL A 81 14.36 -2.83 -2.24
CA VAL A 81 13.32 -3.81 -2.56
C VAL A 81 12.15 -3.10 -3.22
N GLU A 82 11.59 -3.74 -4.22
CA GLU A 82 10.34 -3.36 -4.86
C GLU A 82 9.33 -4.49 -4.68
N ILE A 83 8.21 -4.20 -4.03
CA ILE A 83 7.11 -5.14 -3.85
C ILE A 83 5.98 -4.73 -4.77
N ARG A 84 5.53 -5.65 -5.63
CA ARG A 84 4.43 -5.46 -6.57
C ARG A 84 3.26 -6.33 -6.16
N TYR A 85 2.08 -5.72 -6.10
CA TYR A 85 0.85 -6.41 -5.76
C TYR A 85 -0.36 -5.72 -6.37
N SER A 86 -1.45 -6.49 -6.51
CA SER A 86 -2.75 -5.96 -6.88
C SER A 86 -3.68 -5.96 -5.67
N TYR A 87 -4.52 -4.97 -5.58
CA TYR A 87 -5.51 -4.81 -4.51
C TYR A 87 -6.90 -4.75 -5.09
N TYR A 88 -7.80 -5.62 -4.62
CA TYR A 88 -9.21 -5.62 -5.01
C TYR A 88 -9.94 -4.48 -4.29
N ALA A 89 -10.26 -3.43 -5.02
CA ALA A 89 -10.90 -2.21 -4.52
C ALA A 89 -12.35 -2.14 -4.96
N ASN A 90 -13.22 -2.83 -4.26
CA ASN A 90 -14.66 -2.85 -4.52
C ASN A 90 -15.44 -2.89 -3.20
N GLN A 91 -15.13 -1.96 -2.31
CA GLN A 91 -15.80 -1.83 -1.02
C GLN A 91 -16.36 -0.40 -0.89
N PRO A 92 -17.60 -0.16 -1.35
CA PRO A 92 -18.20 1.17 -1.39
C PRO A 92 -18.80 1.56 -0.03
N ASP A 93 -18.09 1.33 1.05
CA ASP A 93 -18.47 1.79 2.39
C ASP A 93 -17.53 2.90 2.90
N ALA A 94 -17.88 3.48 4.03
CA ALA A 94 -17.14 4.60 4.62
C ALA A 94 -15.68 4.30 5.00
N GLY A 95 -15.15 3.16 4.67
CA GLY A 95 -13.79 2.79 5.03
C GLY A 95 -13.08 1.95 3.99
N GLY A 96 -13.74 1.66 2.90
CA GLY A 96 -13.20 0.87 1.81
C GLY A 96 -12.50 1.73 0.76
N SER A 97 -11.90 1.04 -0.20
CA SER A 97 -11.42 1.63 -1.44
C SER A 97 -12.26 1.11 -2.60
N VAL A 98 -12.51 1.96 -3.59
CA VAL A 98 -13.42 1.66 -4.71
C VAL A 98 -12.78 2.09 -6.03
N VAL A 99 -12.83 1.19 -7.00
CA VAL A 99 -12.51 1.47 -8.39
C VAL A 99 -13.73 1.22 -9.23
N GLU A 100 -14.22 2.27 -9.88
CA GLU A 100 -15.33 2.25 -10.84
C GLU A 100 -14.87 2.90 -12.16
N PRO A 101 -15.64 2.78 -13.25
CA PRO A 101 -15.23 3.33 -14.56
C PRO A 101 -14.91 4.83 -14.55
N ASP A 102 -15.55 5.59 -13.68
CA ASP A 102 -15.43 7.07 -13.57
C ASP A 102 -15.00 7.54 -12.17
N LEU A 103 -14.68 6.62 -11.26
CA LEU A 103 -14.31 6.94 -9.89
C LEU A 103 -13.17 6.06 -9.39
N LEU A 104 -12.17 6.71 -8.82
CA LEU A 104 -11.13 6.07 -8.03
C LEU A 104 -11.11 6.70 -6.64
N TYR A 105 -11.54 5.94 -5.64
CA TYR A 105 -11.43 6.33 -4.23
C TYR A 105 -10.48 5.39 -3.51
N ILE A 106 -9.40 5.93 -2.96
CA ILE A 106 -8.38 5.16 -2.25
C ILE A 106 -8.33 5.60 -0.80
N ASN A 107 -8.55 4.67 0.10
CA ASN A 107 -8.21 4.80 1.50
C ASN A 107 -6.89 4.08 1.75
N PHE A 108 -5.82 4.80 2.00
CA PHE A 108 -4.46 4.27 2.06
C PHE A 108 -4.28 3.17 3.12
N ILE A 109 -5.01 3.22 4.22
CA ILE A 109 -4.94 2.20 5.26
C ILE A 109 -5.36 0.80 4.77
N ASN A 110 -6.20 0.73 3.73
CA ASN A 110 -6.64 -0.56 3.19
C ASN A 110 -5.53 -1.26 2.41
N CYS A 111 -4.68 -0.52 1.73
CA CYS A 111 -3.90 -1.05 0.62
C CYS A 111 -2.39 -0.76 0.66
N LEU A 112 -1.91 0.15 1.50
CA LEU A 112 -0.49 0.45 1.55
C LEU A 112 0.25 -0.42 2.56
N LEU A 113 1.18 -1.22 2.06
CA LEU A 113 2.12 -1.99 2.86
C LEU A 113 3.15 -1.07 3.51
N TYR A 114 3.72 -1.49 4.64
CA TYR A 114 4.82 -0.79 5.28
C TYR A 114 5.85 -1.76 5.88
N VAL A 115 7.05 -1.28 6.12
CA VAL A 115 8.06 -2.04 6.87
C VAL A 115 7.80 -1.82 8.36
N LYS A 116 7.58 -2.89 9.10
CA LYS A 116 7.30 -2.86 10.54
C LYS A 116 8.40 -2.12 11.30
N GLY A 117 8.00 -1.18 12.15
CA GLY A 117 8.91 -0.32 12.93
C GLY A 117 9.41 0.92 12.18
N ARG A 118 8.90 1.17 10.95
CA ARG A 118 9.29 2.32 10.13
C ARG A 118 8.12 3.24 9.78
N GLU A 119 7.07 3.23 10.56
CA GLU A 119 5.82 3.96 10.32
C GLU A 119 6.00 5.48 10.34
N ASN A 120 7.06 5.96 10.97
CA ASN A 120 7.39 7.39 11.04
C ASN A 120 8.30 7.88 9.91
N GLU A 121 8.67 7.00 8.98
CA GLU A 121 9.45 7.41 7.81
C GLU A 121 8.57 8.11 6.77
N ARG A 122 9.21 9.01 6.02
CA ARG A 122 8.55 9.74 4.95
C ARG A 122 8.17 8.81 3.80
N CYS A 123 7.01 9.10 3.22
CA CYS A 123 6.50 8.41 2.05
C CYS A 123 6.24 9.40 0.92
N GLU A 124 6.45 8.94 -0.29
CA GLU A 124 6.04 9.60 -1.51
C GLU A 124 5.06 8.68 -2.23
N ILE A 125 3.90 9.22 -2.58
CA ILE A 125 2.85 8.47 -3.28
C ILE A 125 2.63 9.12 -4.64
N GLN A 126 2.83 8.33 -5.69
CA GLN A 126 2.49 8.70 -7.05
C GLN A 126 1.26 7.90 -7.49
N ILE A 127 0.22 8.61 -7.89
CA ILE A 127 -1.00 8.00 -8.40
C ILE A 127 -1.11 8.34 -9.88
N GLU A 128 -1.09 7.33 -10.74
CA GLU A 128 -1.40 7.49 -12.15
C GLU A 128 -2.91 7.45 -12.33
N LYS A 129 -3.44 8.51 -12.89
CA LYS A 129 -4.87 8.65 -13.18
C LYS A 129 -5.10 8.72 -14.68
N PRO A 130 -6.26 8.28 -15.18
CA PRO A 130 -6.64 8.46 -16.56
C PRO A 130 -6.63 9.93 -16.98
N ALA A 131 -6.36 10.19 -18.26
CA ALA A 131 -6.37 11.54 -18.81
C ALA A 131 -7.73 12.22 -18.60
N GLY A 132 -7.71 13.49 -18.19
CA GLY A 132 -8.94 14.28 -17.96
C GLY A 132 -9.54 14.10 -16.57
N TRP A 133 -9.02 13.18 -15.74
CA TRP A 133 -9.50 13.02 -14.38
C TRP A 133 -8.93 14.09 -13.45
N GLN A 134 -9.79 14.62 -12.59
CA GLN A 134 -9.37 15.49 -11.51
C GLN A 134 -9.08 14.67 -10.25
N SER A 135 -8.14 15.12 -9.43
CA SER A 135 -7.81 14.46 -8.18
C SER A 135 -7.86 15.42 -7.00
N VAL A 136 -8.36 14.90 -5.88
CA VAL A 136 -8.33 15.58 -4.58
C VAL A 136 -7.64 14.64 -3.61
N CYS A 137 -6.65 15.16 -2.90
CA CYS A 137 -5.91 14.42 -1.90
C CYS A 137 -5.65 15.30 -0.68
N THR A 138 -5.74 14.72 0.51
CA THR A 138 -5.46 15.42 1.78
C THR A 138 -3.97 15.79 1.90
N PHE A 139 -3.09 15.08 1.20
CA PHE A 139 -1.65 15.27 1.24
C PHE A 139 -1.14 15.80 -0.10
N LYS A 140 -0.50 16.97 -0.08
CA LYS A 140 0.00 17.59 -1.32
C LYS A 140 1.39 17.09 -1.74
N ASN A 141 2.25 16.70 -0.80
CA ASN A 141 3.66 16.37 -1.06
C ASN A 141 4.15 15.16 -0.27
N GLY A 142 3.30 14.14 -0.10
CA GLY A 142 3.60 13.01 0.75
C GLY A 142 3.52 13.35 2.24
N GLY A 143 3.87 12.42 3.09
CA GLY A 143 3.83 12.53 4.54
C GLY A 143 4.53 11.35 5.18
N LYS A 144 4.53 11.26 6.50
CA LYS A 144 4.93 10.04 7.19
C LYS A 144 3.85 8.98 6.98
N TYR A 145 4.25 7.72 6.86
CA TYR A 145 3.29 6.62 6.66
C TYR A 145 2.15 6.66 7.68
N ARG A 146 2.47 6.83 8.96
CA ARG A 146 1.47 6.92 10.02
C ARG A 146 0.46 8.04 9.79
N GLU A 147 0.91 9.19 9.34
CA GLU A 147 0.02 10.34 9.05
C GLU A 147 -0.92 10.04 7.87
N LEU A 148 -0.44 9.29 6.86
CA LEU A 148 -1.23 8.92 5.70
C LEU A 148 -2.37 7.95 6.04
N VAL A 149 -2.12 7.01 6.96
CA VAL A 149 -3.09 5.97 7.31
C VAL A 149 -3.96 6.31 8.51
N ASP A 150 -3.48 7.15 9.42
CA ASP A 150 -4.21 7.60 10.61
C ASP A 150 -5.00 8.88 10.38
N SER A 151 -4.91 9.47 9.20
CA SER A 151 -5.63 10.71 8.90
C SER A 151 -7.13 10.51 9.01
N PRO A 152 -7.83 11.37 9.77
CA PRO A 152 -9.27 11.27 9.84
C PRO A 152 -9.89 11.52 8.47
N TYR A 153 -10.95 10.79 8.16
CA TYR A 153 -11.72 11.00 6.95
C TYR A 153 -12.11 12.46 6.80
N ILE A 154 -11.63 13.08 5.76
CA ILE A 154 -12.33 14.22 5.18
C ILE A 154 -13.11 13.63 4.01
N ALA A 155 -14.35 13.38 4.27
CA ALA A 155 -15.30 13.02 3.24
C ALA A 155 -15.41 14.16 2.22
#